data_a85ce822cd17972adf7e89a011643ebb
#
_entry.id   a85ce822cd17972adf7e89a011643ebb
#
_cell.length_a   1.000
_cell.length_b   1.000
_cell.length_c   1.000
_cell.angle_alpha   90.00
_cell.angle_beta   90.00
_cell.angle_gamma   90.00
#
_symmetry.space_group_name_H-M   'P 1'
#
loop_
_entity.id
_entity.type
_entity.pdbx_description
1 polymer ?
#
loop_
_entity_poly.entity_id
_entity_poly.type
_entity_poly.pdbx_seq_one_letter_code
_entity_poly.pdbx_strand_id
1 'polypeptide(L)'
;ISFFPSSIDMSARCLLIEDGKKLILVDAGLGDKQSEKFFSHYSRWGDRTLVDSLKAEGFSPDDITDVFFTHLHFDHCGGATKREGDKIVPAFKNAQFWCSKSHWEWATVSPNPREKASFLEENLQPIKESGQLNLFDSDKDGFCADLGFDLLLFDGHTEKMALPKITYKE
;
A
#
# COMPACT_ATOMS: atom_id res chain seq x y z
N ILE A 1 17.59 34.91 -11.20
CA ILE A 1 17.79 33.62 -10.50
C ILE A 1 16.56 32.80 -10.78
N SER A 2 16.71 31.81 -11.65
CA SER A 2 15.63 30.86 -11.97
C SER A 2 15.60 29.81 -10.87
N PHE A 3 14.56 29.80 -10.04
CA PHE A 3 14.31 28.71 -9.12
C PHE A 3 13.70 27.56 -9.92
N PHE A 4 14.51 26.60 -10.33
CA PHE A 4 13.98 25.30 -10.70
C PHE A 4 13.65 24.58 -9.39
N PRO A 5 12.41 24.10 -9.17
CA PRO A 5 12.14 23.24 -8.03
C PRO A 5 13.02 22.00 -8.14
N SER A 6 13.72 21.69 -7.07
CA SER A 6 14.51 20.46 -6.99
C SER A 6 13.53 19.29 -7.03
N SER A 7 13.43 18.60 -8.14
CA SER A 7 12.67 17.35 -8.27
C SER A 7 13.64 16.17 -8.27
N ILE A 8 13.23 15.06 -7.70
CA ILE A 8 13.93 13.78 -7.77
C ILE A 8 13.02 12.74 -8.38
N ASP A 9 13.59 11.86 -9.18
CA ASP A 9 12.85 10.72 -9.71
C ASP A 9 12.70 9.67 -8.62
N MET A 10 11.45 9.20 -8.44
CA MET A 10 11.11 8.15 -7.48
C MET A 10 10.34 7.03 -8.19
N SER A 11 10.56 5.80 -7.74
CA SER A 11 9.78 4.64 -8.20
C SER A 11 8.94 4.12 -7.04
N ALA A 12 7.64 4.01 -7.24
CA ALA A 12 6.75 3.27 -6.35
C ALA A 12 6.94 1.77 -6.60
N ARG A 13 7.90 1.16 -5.89
CA ARG A 13 8.21 -0.26 -6.02
C ARG A 13 7.42 -1.07 -5.02
N CYS A 14 6.64 -2.03 -5.51
CA CYS A 14 5.97 -3.03 -4.71
C CYS A 14 6.81 -4.31 -4.70
N LEU A 15 6.74 -5.07 -3.60
CA LEU A 15 7.41 -6.36 -3.49
C LEU A 15 6.36 -7.47 -3.55
N LEU A 16 6.57 -8.47 -4.41
CA LEU A 16 5.74 -9.66 -4.47
C LEU A 16 6.48 -10.82 -3.81
N ILE A 17 5.84 -11.49 -2.86
CA ILE A 17 6.37 -12.63 -2.13
C ILE A 17 5.51 -13.84 -2.45
N GLU A 18 6.12 -14.90 -2.95
CA GLU A 18 5.50 -16.20 -3.18
C GLU A 18 6.13 -17.23 -2.23
N ASP A 19 5.34 -17.83 -1.36
CA ASP A 19 5.77 -18.85 -0.40
C ASP A 19 5.24 -20.27 -0.72
N GLY A 20 4.62 -20.44 -1.88
CA GLY A 20 4.00 -21.68 -2.34
C GLY A 20 2.58 -21.91 -1.81
N LYS A 21 2.08 -21.06 -0.91
CA LYS A 21 0.69 -21.07 -0.39
C LYS A 21 0.03 -19.72 -0.58
N LYS A 22 0.78 -18.67 -0.38
CA LYS A 22 0.34 -17.28 -0.45
C LYS A 22 1.10 -16.53 -1.52
N LEU A 23 0.42 -15.57 -2.12
CA LEU A 23 1.00 -14.55 -2.99
C LEU A 23 0.73 -13.20 -2.32
N ILE A 24 1.76 -12.69 -1.63
CA ILE A 24 1.65 -11.50 -0.78
C ILE A 24 2.24 -10.31 -1.52
N LEU A 25 1.45 -9.28 -1.72
CA LEU A 25 1.89 -8.01 -2.27
C LEU A 25 2.19 -7.02 -1.14
N VAL A 26 3.43 -6.54 -1.05
CA VAL A 26 3.83 -5.48 -0.11
C VAL A 26 3.70 -4.15 -0.82
N ASP A 27 2.81 -3.30 -0.32
CA ASP A 27 2.36 -2.06 -0.91
C ASP A 27 1.73 -2.20 -2.31
N ALA A 28 1.00 -1.20 -2.74
CA ALA A 28 0.25 -1.22 -4.00
C ALA A 28 0.50 0.02 -4.89
N GLY A 29 1.42 0.88 -4.50
CA GLY A 29 1.75 2.09 -5.27
C GLY A 29 0.63 3.14 -5.27
N LEU A 30 0.76 4.12 -6.16
CA LEU A 30 -0.18 5.25 -6.29
C LEU A 30 -1.58 4.86 -6.79
N GLY A 31 -1.66 3.85 -7.66
CA GLY A 31 -2.86 3.60 -8.45
C GLY A 31 -3.14 4.68 -9.50
N ASP A 32 -4.35 4.66 -10.04
CA ASP A 32 -4.73 5.50 -11.19
C ASP A 32 -6.12 6.17 -11.04
N LYS A 33 -6.79 5.99 -9.89
CA LYS A 33 -8.18 6.41 -9.70
C LYS A 33 -8.39 7.89 -9.39
N GLN A 34 -7.34 8.60 -8.94
CA GLN A 34 -7.39 10.00 -8.62
C GLN A 34 -7.54 10.86 -9.87
N SER A 35 -7.93 12.14 -9.68
CA SER A 35 -8.10 13.07 -10.79
C SER A 35 -6.76 13.44 -11.44
N GLU A 36 -6.83 13.88 -12.70
CA GLU A 36 -5.67 14.44 -13.41
C GLU A 36 -5.05 15.62 -12.64
N LYS A 37 -5.87 16.44 -11.99
CA LYS A 37 -5.42 17.54 -11.15
C LYS A 37 -4.56 17.03 -9.99
N PHE A 38 -4.96 15.94 -9.33
CA PHE A 38 -4.17 15.33 -8.27
C PHE A 38 -2.82 14.86 -8.83
N PHE A 39 -2.84 14.09 -9.90
CA PHE A 39 -1.62 13.54 -10.47
C PHE A 39 -0.69 14.58 -11.09
N SER A 40 -1.19 15.75 -11.52
CA SER A 40 -0.35 16.83 -12.05
C SER A 40 0.65 17.39 -11.04
N HIS A 41 0.43 17.17 -9.73
CA HIS A 41 1.38 17.57 -8.68
C HIS A 41 2.60 16.65 -8.57
N TYR A 42 2.54 15.43 -9.17
CA TYR A 42 3.55 14.39 -8.99
C TYR A 42 4.36 14.10 -10.27
N SER A 43 4.08 14.79 -11.37
CA SER A 43 4.81 14.62 -12.65
C SER A 43 5.07 13.16 -13.01
N ARG A 44 4.03 12.32 -12.94
CA ARG A 44 4.16 10.87 -13.20
C ARG A 44 4.75 10.61 -14.58
N TRP A 45 5.62 9.64 -14.66
CA TRP A 45 6.23 9.18 -15.92
C TRP A 45 6.24 7.64 -15.99
N GLY A 46 6.39 7.11 -17.22
CA GLY A 46 6.28 5.69 -17.50
C GLY A 46 4.84 5.21 -17.65
N ASP A 47 4.67 4.19 -18.49
CA ASP A 47 3.34 3.69 -18.88
C ASP A 47 2.97 2.38 -18.17
N ARG A 48 3.92 1.79 -17.39
CA ARG A 48 3.72 0.50 -16.74
C ARG A 48 2.95 0.66 -15.42
N THR A 49 1.83 -0.04 -15.32
CA THR A 49 1.05 -0.13 -14.08
C THR A 49 1.51 -1.30 -13.20
N LEU A 50 1.03 -1.35 -11.95
CA LEU A 50 1.23 -2.53 -11.08
C LEU A 50 0.60 -3.78 -11.69
N VAL A 51 -0.58 -3.65 -12.31
CA VAL A 51 -1.26 -4.77 -12.99
C VAL A 51 -0.43 -5.29 -14.17
N ASP A 52 0.18 -4.39 -14.96
CA ASP A 52 1.07 -4.80 -16.05
C ASP A 52 2.32 -5.52 -15.53
N SER A 53 2.83 -5.07 -14.38
CA SER A 53 4.00 -5.70 -13.75
C SER A 53 3.66 -7.09 -13.23
N LEU A 54 2.51 -7.27 -12.56
CA LEU A 54 2.02 -8.59 -12.14
C LEU A 54 1.84 -9.52 -13.34
N LYS A 55 1.22 -9.03 -14.40
CA LYS A 55 0.98 -9.79 -15.62
C LYS A 55 2.29 -10.22 -16.31
N ALA A 56 3.30 -9.39 -16.27
CA ALA A 56 4.62 -9.73 -16.83
C ALA A 56 5.29 -10.90 -16.09
N GLU A 57 5.00 -11.06 -14.80
CA GLU A 57 5.45 -12.17 -13.95
C GLU A 57 4.47 -13.36 -13.95
N GLY A 58 3.40 -13.31 -14.78
CA GLY A 58 2.44 -14.41 -14.94
C GLY A 58 1.29 -14.38 -13.92
N PHE A 59 1.13 -13.31 -13.18
CA PHE A 59 0.08 -13.15 -12.17
C PHE A 59 -0.98 -12.13 -12.60
N SER A 60 -2.14 -12.25 -12.01
CA SER A 60 -3.24 -11.28 -12.08
C SER A 60 -3.56 -10.71 -10.69
N PRO A 61 -4.28 -9.59 -10.61
CA PRO A 61 -4.77 -9.10 -9.31
C PRO A 61 -5.61 -10.12 -8.52
N ASP A 62 -6.26 -11.07 -9.22
CA ASP A 62 -7.10 -12.10 -8.60
C ASP A 62 -6.29 -13.22 -7.94
N ASP A 63 -5.01 -13.34 -8.28
CA ASP A 63 -4.11 -14.34 -7.71
C ASP A 63 -3.49 -13.87 -6.38
N ILE A 64 -3.54 -12.56 -6.11
CA ILE A 64 -3.04 -12.00 -4.85
C ILE A 64 -3.92 -12.46 -3.70
N THR A 65 -3.30 -13.13 -2.73
CA THR A 65 -3.98 -13.64 -1.54
C THR A 65 -3.96 -12.65 -0.38
N ASP A 66 -2.91 -11.85 -0.30
CA ASP A 66 -2.69 -10.89 0.78
C ASP A 66 -2.04 -9.62 0.25
N VAL A 67 -2.50 -8.46 0.73
CA VAL A 67 -1.85 -7.17 0.52
C VAL A 67 -1.40 -6.65 1.87
N PHE A 68 -0.11 -6.45 2.04
CA PHE A 68 0.48 -5.92 3.25
C PHE A 68 0.88 -4.47 3.04
N PHE A 69 0.36 -3.57 3.85
CA PHE A 69 0.75 -2.16 3.83
C PHE A 69 1.86 -1.89 4.82
N THR A 70 2.97 -1.36 4.32
CA THR A 70 4.02 -0.81 5.18
C THR A 70 3.49 0.39 5.96
N HIS A 71 2.74 1.23 5.27
CA HIS A 71 1.98 2.36 5.81
C HIS A 71 0.93 2.84 4.78
N LEU A 72 0.12 3.82 5.15
CA LEU A 72 -1.10 4.17 4.41
C LEU A 72 -1.01 5.50 3.66
N HIS A 73 0.18 6.01 3.36
CA HIS A 73 0.29 7.13 2.44
C HIS A 73 -0.19 6.70 1.04
N PHE A 74 -0.76 7.65 0.30
CA PHE A 74 -1.43 7.38 -0.98
C PHE A 74 -0.53 6.72 -2.03
N ASP A 75 0.77 6.91 -1.97
CA ASP A 75 1.75 6.31 -2.88
C ASP A 75 2.12 4.86 -2.51
N HIS A 76 1.66 4.37 -1.37
CA HIS A 76 1.79 3.00 -0.92
C HIS A 76 0.49 2.21 -0.98
N CYS A 77 -0.64 2.82 -0.65
CA CYS A 77 -1.93 2.13 -0.62
C CYS A 77 -2.89 2.51 -1.77
N GLY A 78 -2.54 3.50 -2.59
CA GLY A 78 -3.44 4.02 -3.63
C GLY A 78 -3.90 2.98 -4.64
N GLY A 79 -3.01 2.11 -5.09
CA GLY A 79 -3.34 1.04 -6.04
C GLY A 79 -4.09 -0.15 -5.43
N ALA A 80 -4.30 -0.17 -4.10
CA ALA A 80 -5.07 -1.23 -3.45
C ALA A 80 -6.59 -1.10 -3.69
N THR A 81 -7.03 0.06 -4.18
CA THR A 81 -8.40 0.31 -4.61
C THR A 81 -8.43 0.85 -6.04
N LYS A 82 -9.50 0.57 -6.75
CA LYS A 82 -9.70 0.98 -8.15
C LYS A 82 -11.11 1.57 -8.35
N ARG A 83 -11.26 2.33 -9.43
CA ARG A 83 -12.59 2.79 -9.86
C ARG A 83 -13.28 1.71 -10.70
N GLU A 84 -14.53 1.43 -10.35
CA GLU A 84 -15.40 0.52 -11.09
C GLU A 84 -16.76 1.20 -11.30
N GLY A 85 -16.93 1.81 -12.47
CA GLY A 85 -18.01 2.78 -12.72
C GLY A 85 -17.92 3.98 -11.76
N ASP A 86 -18.98 4.26 -11.03
CA ASP A 86 -19.05 5.36 -10.05
C ASP A 86 -18.55 4.98 -8.65
N LYS A 87 -18.15 3.72 -8.45
CA LYS A 87 -17.72 3.21 -7.15
C LYS A 87 -16.20 3.04 -7.10
N ILE A 88 -15.66 3.13 -5.89
CA ILE A 88 -14.30 2.72 -5.59
C ILE A 88 -14.39 1.40 -4.81
N VAL A 89 -13.68 0.39 -5.28
CA VAL A 89 -13.70 -0.96 -4.75
C VAL A 89 -12.27 -1.48 -4.54
N PRO A 90 -12.06 -2.53 -3.73
CA PRO A 90 -10.76 -3.20 -3.65
C PRO A 90 -10.29 -3.67 -5.02
N ALA A 91 -9.02 -3.41 -5.34
CA ALA A 91 -8.41 -3.83 -6.61
C ALA A 91 -8.08 -5.34 -6.61
N PHE A 92 -7.85 -5.91 -5.44
CA PHE A 92 -7.49 -7.31 -5.19
C PHE A 92 -8.65 -8.00 -4.48
N LYS A 93 -9.63 -8.44 -5.25
CA LYS A 93 -10.92 -8.91 -4.72
C LYS A 93 -10.83 -10.18 -3.85
N ASN A 94 -9.79 -11.00 -4.05
CA ASN A 94 -9.56 -12.24 -3.31
C ASN A 94 -8.58 -12.06 -2.14
N ALA A 95 -7.95 -10.89 -2.01
CA ALA A 95 -6.90 -10.65 -1.02
C ALA A 95 -7.46 -10.27 0.36
N GLN A 96 -6.74 -10.65 1.41
CA GLN A 96 -6.84 -10.03 2.71
C GLN A 96 -5.88 -8.82 2.77
N PHE A 97 -6.31 -7.72 3.35
CA PHE A 97 -5.48 -6.52 3.52
C PHE A 97 -4.98 -6.42 4.95
N TRP A 98 -3.69 -6.19 5.11
CA TRP A 98 -3.01 -6.21 6.40
C TRP A 98 -2.38 -4.86 6.70
N CYS A 99 -2.66 -4.33 7.88
CA CYS A 99 -2.10 -3.07 8.35
C CYS A 99 -1.87 -3.11 9.86
N SER A 100 -0.88 -2.37 10.33
CA SER A 100 -0.70 -2.09 11.76
C SER A 100 -1.95 -1.40 12.31
N LYS A 101 -2.50 -1.91 13.43
CA LYS A 101 -3.67 -1.33 14.08
C LYS A 101 -3.42 0.12 14.50
N SER A 102 -2.30 0.37 15.16
CA SER A 102 -1.97 1.71 15.62
C SER A 102 -1.75 2.68 14.46
N HIS A 103 -1.16 2.20 13.33
CA HIS A 103 -1.02 3.02 12.13
C HIS A 103 -2.36 3.29 11.46
N TRP A 104 -3.25 2.31 11.41
CA TRP A 104 -4.60 2.50 10.88
C TRP A 104 -5.37 3.55 11.68
N GLU A 105 -5.32 3.47 13.02
CA GLU A 105 -5.94 4.46 13.91
C GLU A 105 -5.32 5.85 13.71
N TRP A 106 -3.99 5.93 13.61
CA TRP A 106 -3.30 7.17 13.29
C TRP A 106 -3.79 7.79 11.99
N ALA A 107 -3.81 7.02 10.91
CA ALA A 107 -4.19 7.50 9.58
C ALA A 107 -5.66 7.94 9.46
N THR A 108 -6.56 7.29 10.21
CA THR A 108 -8.02 7.47 10.02
C THR A 108 -8.70 8.32 11.09
N VAL A 109 -8.12 8.43 12.29
CA VAL A 109 -8.77 9.13 13.41
C VAL A 109 -8.11 10.49 13.68
N SER A 110 -6.79 10.52 13.82
CA SER A 110 -6.09 11.71 14.27
C SER A 110 -4.70 11.89 13.61
N PRO A 111 -4.62 11.91 12.28
CA PRO A 111 -3.34 12.16 11.62
C PRO A 111 -2.83 13.56 11.97
N ASN A 112 -1.52 13.73 12.10
CA ASN A 112 -0.97 15.05 12.30
C ASN A 112 -1.18 15.93 11.05
N PRO A 113 -1.18 17.27 11.19
CA PRO A 113 -1.46 18.17 10.07
C PRO A 113 -0.48 18.04 8.88
N ARG A 114 0.76 17.59 9.14
CA ARG A 114 1.77 17.40 8.09
C ARG A 114 1.44 16.23 7.18
N GLU A 115 0.90 15.15 7.74
CA GLU A 115 0.64 13.89 7.03
C GLU A 115 -0.81 13.74 6.55
N LYS A 116 -1.74 14.52 7.11
CA LYS A 116 -3.17 14.39 6.84
C LYS A 116 -3.51 14.33 5.35
N ALA A 117 -2.81 15.12 4.53
CA ALA A 117 -3.03 15.14 3.09
C ALA A 117 -2.51 13.88 2.37
N SER A 118 -1.71 13.06 3.04
CA SER A 118 -1.19 11.80 2.50
C SER A 118 -2.14 10.62 2.71
N PHE A 119 -3.13 10.76 3.61
CA PHE A 119 -4.13 9.72 3.89
C PHE A 119 -5.44 10.06 3.16
N LEU A 120 -5.69 9.37 2.06
CA LEU A 120 -6.89 9.58 1.25
C LEU A 120 -7.98 8.60 1.68
N GLU A 121 -9.12 9.11 2.10
CA GLU A 121 -10.27 8.30 2.54
C GLU A 121 -10.69 7.29 1.47
N GLU A 122 -10.67 7.68 0.21
CA GLU A 122 -11.01 6.82 -0.93
C GLU A 122 -10.04 5.64 -1.16
N ASN A 123 -8.86 5.66 -0.54
CA ASN A 123 -7.94 4.52 -0.54
C ASN A 123 -8.26 3.54 0.59
N LEU A 124 -8.81 4.01 1.70
CA LEU A 124 -8.93 3.27 2.95
C LEU A 124 -10.34 2.76 3.20
N GLN A 125 -11.35 3.62 3.00
CA GLN A 125 -12.74 3.29 3.32
C GLN A 125 -13.27 2.06 2.55
N PRO A 126 -13.02 1.90 1.22
CA PRO A 126 -13.50 0.73 0.50
C PRO A 126 -12.89 -0.58 1.02
N ILE A 127 -11.64 -0.56 1.48
CA ILE A 127 -10.97 -1.73 2.09
C ILE A 127 -11.62 -2.08 3.42
N LYS A 128 -11.90 -1.08 4.26
CA LYS A 128 -12.59 -1.26 5.53
C LYS A 128 -14.00 -1.85 5.34
N GLU A 129 -14.75 -1.31 4.38
CA GLU A 129 -16.13 -1.71 4.10
C GLU A 129 -16.23 -3.09 3.43
N SER A 130 -15.19 -3.55 2.74
CA SER A 130 -15.17 -4.86 2.10
C SER A 130 -15.17 -6.02 3.10
N GLY A 131 -14.78 -5.77 4.35
CA GLY A 131 -14.58 -6.82 5.36
C GLY A 131 -13.28 -7.63 5.18
N GLN A 132 -12.40 -7.22 4.26
CA GLN A 132 -11.13 -7.89 3.98
C GLN A 132 -9.96 -7.33 4.80
N LEU A 133 -10.20 -6.28 5.60
CA LEU A 133 -9.17 -5.62 6.42
C LEU A 133 -8.85 -6.44 7.68
N ASN A 134 -7.58 -6.73 7.87
CA ASN A 134 -7.01 -7.35 9.05
C ASN A 134 -6.02 -6.39 9.72
N LEU A 135 -6.25 -6.09 10.97
CA LEU A 135 -5.38 -5.22 11.75
C LEU A 135 -4.57 -6.07 12.73
N PHE A 136 -3.25 -6.07 12.55
CA PHE A 136 -2.36 -6.75 13.49
C PHE A 136 -1.92 -5.81 14.62
N ASP A 137 -1.62 -6.41 15.76
CA ASP A 137 -1.07 -5.69 16.90
C ASP A 137 0.35 -5.19 16.59
N SER A 138 0.65 -3.96 16.96
CA SER A 138 1.87 -3.25 16.62
C SER A 138 2.58 -2.63 17.84
N ASP A 139 2.45 -3.26 19.00
CA ASP A 139 3.13 -2.78 20.21
C ASP A 139 4.63 -3.07 20.19
N LYS A 140 5.05 -4.10 19.47
CA LYS A 140 6.46 -4.54 19.36
C LYS A 140 6.72 -5.31 18.07
N ASP A 141 7.99 -5.33 17.68
CA ASP A 141 8.50 -6.23 16.63
C ASP A 141 8.16 -7.68 16.93
N GLY A 142 7.91 -8.48 15.92
CA GLY A 142 7.65 -9.89 16.10
C GLY A 142 7.19 -10.63 14.86
N PHE A 143 7.08 -11.94 14.99
CA PHE A 143 6.63 -12.80 13.91
C PHE A 143 5.11 -12.71 13.71
N CYS A 144 4.71 -12.45 12.48
CA CYS A 144 3.30 -12.49 12.05
C CYS A 144 3.01 -13.86 11.45
N ALA A 145 2.32 -14.71 12.19
CA ALA A 145 2.04 -16.08 11.76
C ALA A 145 1.14 -16.13 10.51
N ASP A 146 0.23 -15.18 10.37
CA ASP A 146 -0.66 -15.10 9.23
C ASP A 146 0.06 -14.73 7.93
N LEU A 147 1.14 -13.97 8.01
CA LEU A 147 1.93 -13.53 6.86
C LEU A 147 3.22 -14.34 6.65
N GLY A 148 3.68 -15.06 7.67
CA GLY A 148 4.84 -15.94 7.59
C GLY A 148 6.21 -15.25 7.65
N PHE A 149 6.26 -13.98 8.11
CA PHE A 149 7.51 -13.21 8.25
C PHE A 149 7.50 -12.34 9.52
N ASP A 150 8.68 -11.88 9.92
CA ASP A 150 8.82 -10.94 11.03
C ASP A 150 8.39 -9.52 10.60
N LEU A 151 7.80 -8.79 11.54
CA LEU A 151 7.46 -7.38 11.40
C LEU A 151 8.44 -6.53 12.22
N LEU A 152 8.99 -5.51 11.61
CA LEU A 152 9.78 -4.48 12.24
C LEU A 152 8.99 -3.17 12.25
N LEU A 153 8.81 -2.57 13.41
CA LEU A 153 8.01 -1.36 13.60
C LEU A 153 8.90 -0.14 13.70
N PHE A 154 8.53 0.92 13.00
CA PHE A 154 9.28 2.17 12.97
C PHE A 154 8.36 3.37 13.11
N ASP A 155 8.85 4.36 13.86
CA ASP A 155 8.30 5.71 13.88
C ASP A 155 9.27 6.65 13.15
N GLY A 156 8.77 7.72 12.56
CA GLY A 156 9.62 8.75 11.92
C GLY A 156 9.02 9.30 10.64
N HIS A 157 9.02 8.54 9.56
CA HIS A 157 8.36 8.93 8.31
C HIS A 157 6.85 9.09 8.55
N THR A 158 6.26 8.13 9.21
CA THR A 158 4.92 8.16 9.79
C THR A 158 4.89 7.31 11.07
N GLU A 159 3.81 7.41 11.86
CA GLU A 159 3.66 6.63 13.10
C GLU A 159 3.38 5.15 12.79
N LYS A 160 4.09 4.27 13.52
CA LYS A 160 3.84 2.82 13.53
C LYS A 160 3.81 2.16 12.15
N MET A 161 4.67 2.63 11.23
CA MET A 161 4.88 1.91 9.99
C MET A 161 5.50 0.54 10.27
N ALA A 162 5.15 -0.45 9.48
CA ALA A 162 5.62 -1.81 9.65
C ALA A 162 6.37 -2.27 8.39
N LEU A 163 7.57 -2.80 8.57
CA LEU A 163 8.36 -3.36 7.48
C LEU A 163 8.45 -4.88 7.61
N PRO A 164 8.25 -5.64 6.53
CA PRO A 164 8.45 -7.08 6.54
C PRO A 164 9.94 -7.40 6.59
N LYS A 165 10.35 -8.26 7.52
CA LYS A 165 11.68 -8.87 7.54
C LYS A 165 11.56 -10.31 7.05
N ILE A 166 12.01 -10.54 5.81
CA ILE A 166 11.88 -11.80 5.11
C ILE A 166 13.22 -12.50 5.12
N THR A 167 13.23 -13.78 5.54
CA THR A 167 14.40 -14.64 5.42
C THR A 167 14.24 -15.47 4.14
N TYR A 168 15.06 -15.15 3.15
CA TYR A 168 15.15 -15.94 1.93
C TYR A 168 16.15 -17.08 2.13
N LYS A 169 15.73 -18.31 1.84
CA LYS A 169 16.64 -19.47 1.85
C LYS A 169 17.30 -19.57 0.48
N GLU A 170 18.60 -19.55 0.45
CA GLU A 170 19.39 -19.93 -0.72
C GLU A 170 19.25 -21.43 -1.03
#